data_638ccf2cc0a054508657ed21c9c1f83e
#
_entry.id   638ccf2cc0a054508657ed21c9c1f83e
#
_cell.length_a   1.000
_cell.length_b   1.000
_cell.length_c   1.000
_cell.angle_alpha   90.00
_cell.angle_beta   90.00
_cell.angle_gamma   90.00
#
_symmetry.space_group_name_H-M   'P 1'
#
loop_
_entity.id
_entity.type
_entity.pdbx_description
1 polymer ?
#
loop_
_entity_poly.entity_id
_entity_poly.type
_entity_poly.pdbx_seq_one_letter_code
_entity_poly.pdbx_strand_id
1 'polypeptide(L)'
;MSAARRTGPPAVLLVAFVLGALVLGTGGGRARGSTVARQPQAPAVAGASTTTAAPEAGPEITLALAGDTYFQGVLADRLAADPSTVLEGVRPVLEAADLAVVNLETAVGEGGRPEPKEFAFRAPPTALTALRSAGIDVASMANNHALDHGREALAETLAAERATGFPLVGIGVDEDEAYAPFTTDVRGRRVAVVAATQVLDGSLAAAWTATDGQGGVASARRVERLAAAVREADAGSDTVVVFLHWGVEEQSCPSGDQRELARVMVEAGADVVVGSHAHRVLGGGRLGDAYVHYGLGNFAFHPRDAEAARTGVLELRIGDDGVVGSRWRPGRIEGRLPRLLEGEDAAAELAHWEGLRACTGLRP
;
A
#
# COMPACT_ATOMS: atom_id res chain seq x y z
N MET A 1 -57.43 -3.81 16.09
CA MET A 1 -57.96 -3.73 14.73
C MET A 1 -56.76 -3.82 13.81
N SER A 2 -56.39 -4.92 13.44
CA SER A 2 -56.47 -5.91 12.38
C SER A 2 -56.63 -5.34 10.98
N ALA A 3 -55.65 -5.55 10.12
CA ALA A 3 -55.65 -5.83 8.69
C ALA A 3 -54.24 -5.70 8.14
N ALA A 4 -53.64 -6.55 7.46
CA ALA A 4 -53.84 -7.75 6.68
C ALA A 4 -52.70 -7.74 5.64
N ARG A 5 -51.98 -8.84 5.57
CA ARG A 5 -50.86 -9.13 4.64
C ARG A 5 -51.39 -9.21 3.18
N ARG A 6 -50.56 -8.79 2.23
CA ARG A 6 -50.61 -9.31 0.86
C ARG A 6 -49.22 -9.71 0.39
N THR A 7 -49.06 -11.00 0.17
CA THR A 7 -47.96 -11.67 -0.48
C THR A 7 -48.21 -11.76 -1.98
N GLY A 8 -47.28 -11.36 -2.83
CA GLY A 8 -47.25 -11.64 -4.27
C GLY A 8 -46.16 -12.65 -4.61
N PRO A 9 -46.33 -13.49 -5.61
CA PRO A 9 -45.44 -14.63 -5.90
C PRO A 9 -44.22 -14.25 -6.70
N PRO A 10 -43.15 -15.09 -6.67
CA PRO A 10 -41.91 -14.85 -7.38
C PRO A 10 -42.00 -15.19 -8.87
N ALA A 11 -41.35 -14.38 -9.69
CA ALA A 11 -41.21 -14.64 -11.13
C ALA A 11 -40.11 -15.67 -11.37
N VAL A 12 -40.44 -16.73 -12.09
CA VAL A 12 -39.50 -17.75 -12.58
C VAL A 12 -38.99 -17.32 -13.95
N LEU A 13 -37.67 -17.16 -14.08
CA LEU A 13 -37.03 -16.91 -15.37
C LEU A 13 -36.54 -18.24 -15.98
N LEU A 14 -37.14 -18.60 -17.13
CA LEU A 14 -36.73 -19.77 -17.93
C LEU A 14 -35.48 -19.41 -18.77
N VAL A 15 -34.41 -20.19 -18.63
CA VAL A 15 -33.25 -20.16 -19.51
C VAL A 15 -33.39 -21.23 -20.60
N ALA A 16 -33.46 -20.83 -21.87
CA ALA A 16 -33.51 -21.72 -23.02
C ALA A 16 -32.10 -22.14 -23.45
N PHE A 17 -31.84 -23.44 -23.49
CA PHE A 17 -30.67 -24.04 -24.11
C PHE A 17 -30.89 -24.21 -25.61
N VAL A 18 -29.94 -23.69 -26.43
CA VAL A 18 -29.91 -23.98 -27.88
C VAL A 18 -28.83 -25.04 -28.09
N LEU A 19 -29.23 -26.25 -28.52
CA LEU A 19 -28.35 -27.31 -29.03
C LEU A 19 -28.04 -27.04 -30.51
N GLY A 20 -26.78 -26.88 -30.86
CA GLY A 20 -26.28 -26.87 -32.24
C GLY A 20 -25.81 -28.25 -32.66
N ALA A 21 -26.37 -28.77 -33.73
CA ALA A 21 -26.14 -30.12 -34.27
C ALA A 21 -24.87 -30.23 -35.07
N LEU A 22 -24.15 -31.33 -34.84
CA LEU A 22 -22.94 -31.76 -35.58
C LEU A 22 -23.38 -32.50 -36.85
N VAL A 23 -22.92 -32.07 -38.04
CA VAL A 23 -23.12 -32.81 -39.31
C VAL A 23 -21.80 -33.53 -39.67
N LEU A 24 -21.86 -34.86 -39.64
CA LEU A 24 -20.84 -35.77 -40.19
C LEU A 24 -21.09 -36.03 -41.66
N GLY A 25 -20.14 -35.65 -42.54
CA GLY A 25 -20.17 -35.99 -43.95
C GLY A 25 -19.11 -37.07 -44.25
N THR A 26 -19.56 -38.26 -44.58
CA THR A 26 -18.76 -39.35 -45.15
C THR A 26 -18.80 -39.31 -46.67
N GLY A 27 -17.68 -39.38 -47.34
CA GLY A 27 -17.57 -39.54 -48.78
C GLY A 27 -16.28 -40.16 -49.19
N GLY A 28 -16.34 -41.44 -49.51
CA GLY A 28 -15.22 -42.23 -50.04
C GLY A 28 -15.06 -42.09 -51.53
N GLY A 29 -13.87 -42.43 -52.03
CA GLY A 29 -13.76 -42.79 -53.46
C GLY A 29 -12.42 -42.57 -54.13
N ARG A 30 -11.70 -43.66 -54.32
CA ARG A 30 -10.88 -44.10 -55.47
C ARG A 30 -9.50 -43.51 -55.72
N ALA A 31 -8.55 -44.39 -55.58
CA ALA A 31 -7.18 -44.35 -56.09
C ALA A 31 -7.16 -44.35 -57.64
N ARG A 32 -6.30 -43.52 -58.22
CA ARG A 32 -5.68 -43.75 -59.54
C ARG A 32 -4.22 -43.32 -59.46
N GLY A 33 -3.36 -44.25 -59.77
CA GLY A 33 -1.91 -44.05 -59.85
C GLY A 33 -1.53 -43.14 -61.03
N SER A 34 -0.46 -42.41 -60.85
CA SER A 34 0.30 -41.77 -61.92
C SER A 34 1.73 -41.52 -61.47
N THR A 35 2.57 -41.99 -62.30
CA THR A 35 4.01 -41.91 -62.53
C THR A 35 4.77 -40.78 -61.90
N VAL A 36 5.89 -41.16 -61.27
CA VAL A 36 6.92 -40.29 -60.69
C VAL A 36 7.71 -39.59 -61.79
N ALA A 37 7.66 -38.26 -61.82
CA ALA A 37 8.63 -37.39 -62.49
C ALA A 37 9.58 -36.83 -61.43
N ARG A 38 10.87 -37.14 -61.50
CA ARG A 38 11.92 -36.52 -60.69
C ARG A 38 12.07 -35.06 -61.06
N GLN A 39 11.80 -34.15 -60.10
CA GLN A 39 12.23 -32.76 -60.16
C GLN A 39 13.61 -32.59 -59.50
N PRO A 40 14.45 -31.66 -60.02
CA PRO A 40 15.78 -31.40 -59.46
C PRO A 40 15.65 -30.65 -58.11
N GLN A 41 16.47 -31.09 -57.15
CA GLN A 41 16.61 -30.46 -55.85
C GLN A 41 17.23 -29.07 -55.98
N ALA A 42 16.51 -28.03 -55.51
CA ALA A 42 17.06 -26.70 -55.25
C ALA A 42 17.99 -26.76 -54.01
N PRO A 43 19.05 -25.89 -53.93
CA PRO A 43 19.97 -25.88 -52.84
C PRO A 43 19.26 -25.42 -51.55
N ALA A 44 19.54 -26.12 -50.45
CA ALA A 44 19.06 -25.76 -49.11
C ALA A 44 19.57 -24.37 -48.73
N VAL A 45 18.66 -23.44 -48.61
CA VAL A 45 18.93 -22.14 -47.97
C VAL A 45 19.07 -22.43 -46.46
N ALA A 46 20.29 -22.24 -45.93
CA ALA A 46 20.53 -22.25 -44.51
C ALA A 46 19.64 -21.18 -43.82
N GLY A 47 18.62 -21.68 -43.12
CA GLY A 47 17.78 -20.83 -42.30
C GLY A 47 18.63 -20.18 -41.21
N ALA A 48 18.83 -18.87 -41.30
CA ALA A 48 19.36 -18.08 -40.20
C ALA A 48 18.36 -18.21 -39.05
N SER A 49 18.70 -18.94 -37.98
CA SER A 49 17.98 -18.88 -36.72
C SER A 49 18.16 -17.50 -36.16
N THR A 50 17.18 -16.65 -36.33
CA THR A 50 17.06 -15.41 -35.56
C THR A 50 16.76 -15.81 -34.11
N THR A 51 17.81 -15.91 -33.29
CA THR A 51 17.64 -15.92 -31.84
C THR A 51 17.07 -14.59 -31.46
N THR A 52 15.76 -14.54 -31.23
CA THR A 52 15.11 -13.38 -30.62
C THR A 52 15.72 -13.32 -29.21
N ALA A 53 16.59 -12.35 -28.97
CA ALA A 53 17.05 -12.06 -27.62
C ALA A 53 15.81 -11.83 -26.75
N ALA A 54 15.77 -12.47 -25.58
CA ALA A 54 14.76 -12.13 -24.59
C ALA A 54 14.82 -10.62 -24.36
N PRO A 55 13.68 -9.92 -24.20
CA PRO A 55 13.68 -8.50 -23.86
C PRO A 55 14.57 -8.30 -22.63
N GLU A 56 15.48 -7.33 -22.70
CA GLU A 56 16.30 -6.97 -21.54
C GLU A 56 15.34 -6.57 -20.41
N ALA A 57 15.55 -7.14 -19.22
CA ALA A 57 14.77 -6.81 -18.03
C ALA A 57 14.85 -5.28 -17.79
N GLY A 58 13.70 -4.67 -17.51
CA GLY A 58 13.63 -3.26 -17.16
C GLY A 58 14.44 -2.96 -15.87
N PRO A 59 14.81 -1.69 -15.63
CA PRO A 59 15.57 -1.35 -14.43
C PRO A 59 14.75 -1.66 -13.16
N GLU A 60 15.39 -2.31 -12.19
CA GLU A 60 14.83 -2.47 -10.86
C GLU A 60 14.68 -1.10 -10.18
N ILE A 61 13.61 -0.92 -9.43
CA ILE A 61 13.41 0.23 -8.54
C ILE A 61 13.42 -0.21 -7.08
N THR A 62 13.73 0.72 -6.19
CA THR A 62 13.74 0.51 -4.74
C THR A 62 12.68 1.34 -4.04
N LEU A 63 11.91 0.69 -3.16
CA LEU A 63 10.95 1.35 -2.28
C LEU A 63 11.48 1.31 -0.86
N ALA A 64 11.38 2.42 -0.11
CA ALA A 64 11.61 2.49 1.32
C ALA A 64 10.29 2.81 2.03
N LEU A 65 9.87 1.93 2.96
CA LEU A 65 8.59 2.04 3.65
C LEU A 65 8.84 2.08 5.16
N ALA A 66 8.30 3.11 5.83
CA ALA A 66 8.44 3.27 7.28
C ALA A 66 7.09 3.56 7.95
N GLY A 67 7.03 3.38 9.27
CA GLY A 67 5.80 3.38 10.04
C GLY A 67 5.34 4.75 10.52
N ASP A 68 4.76 4.75 11.73
CA ASP A 68 4.04 5.88 12.30
C ASP A 68 4.98 7.05 12.63
N THR A 69 4.65 8.21 12.05
CA THR A 69 5.40 9.45 12.18
C THR A 69 4.48 10.57 12.64
N TYR A 70 4.86 11.28 13.70
CA TYR A 70 4.15 12.44 14.20
C TYR A 70 5.16 13.49 14.70
N PHE A 71 4.69 14.70 15.03
CA PHE A 71 5.57 15.79 15.42
C PHE A 71 5.14 16.39 16.76
N GLN A 72 5.30 15.65 17.86
CA GLN A 72 4.98 16.09 19.21
C GLN A 72 6.21 16.09 20.15
N GLY A 73 6.19 16.96 21.17
CA GLY A 73 7.28 17.05 22.15
C GLY A 73 8.61 17.42 21.49
N VAL A 74 9.67 16.67 21.74
CA VAL A 74 11.01 16.96 21.20
C VAL A 74 11.06 17.02 19.66
N LEU A 75 10.16 16.30 18.98
CA LEU A 75 10.03 16.38 17.52
C LEU A 75 9.46 17.73 17.09
N ALA A 76 8.47 18.27 17.84
CA ALA A 76 7.93 19.60 17.59
C ALA A 76 8.97 20.70 17.85
N ASP A 77 9.77 20.55 18.91
CA ASP A 77 10.85 21.50 19.24
C ASP A 77 11.91 21.55 18.13
N ARG A 78 12.32 20.37 17.61
CA ARG A 78 13.23 20.27 16.47
C ARG A 78 12.62 20.83 15.20
N LEU A 79 11.37 20.51 14.92
CA LEU A 79 10.63 21.01 13.77
C LEU A 79 10.57 22.55 13.76
N ALA A 80 10.36 23.14 14.92
CA ALA A 80 10.35 24.61 15.08
C ALA A 80 11.73 25.24 14.93
N ALA A 81 12.79 24.52 15.33
CA ALA A 81 14.16 24.99 15.21
C ALA A 81 14.69 24.88 13.77
N ASP A 82 14.60 23.69 13.16
CA ASP A 82 14.98 23.42 11.78
C ASP A 82 14.33 22.13 11.27
N PRO A 83 13.29 22.22 10.42
CA PRO A 83 12.60 21.07 9.87
C PRO A 83 13.52 20.04 9.18
N SER A 84 14.64 20.50 8.58
CA SER A 84 15.53 19.63 7.83
C SER A 84 16.33 18.65 8.70
N THR A 85 16.42 18.91 10.00
CA THR A 85 17.21 18.12 10.95
C THR A 85 16.40 17.05 11.69
N VAL A 86 15.06 17.10 11.61
CA VAL A 86 14.20 16.22 12.44
C VAL A 86 14.47 14.75 12.18
N LEU A 87 14.60 14.35 10.91
CA LEU A 87 14.80 12.96 10.46
C LEU A 87 16.17 12.73 9.82
N GLU A 88 17.17 13.58 10.10
CA GLU A 88 18.51 13.50 9.47
C GLU A 88 19.19 12.13 9.66
N GLY A 89 18.95 11.46 10.79
CA GLY A 89 19.58 10.18 11.12
C GLY A 89 19.14 9.02 10.23
N VAL A 90 17.98 9.13 9.55
CA VAL A 90 17.44 8.10 8.64
C VAL A 90 17.43 8.55 7.18
N ARG A 91 17.75 9.81 6.92
CA ARG A 91 17.84 10.38 5.57
C ARG A 91 18.66 9.54 4.59
N PRO A 92 19.88 9.06 4.91
CA PRO A 92 20.68 8.33 3.94
C PRO A 92 20.02 7.06 3.39
N VAL A 93 19.14 6.42 4.17
CA VAL A 93 18.42 5.21 3.75
C VAL A 93 17.19 5.58 2.93
N LEU A 94 16.47 6.63 3.32
CA LEU A 94 15.27 7.08 2.62
C LEU A 94 15.63 7.71 1.27
N GLU A 95 16.66 8.58 1.21
CA GLU A 95 17.14 9.19 -0.05
C GLU A 95 17.79 8.18 -1.01
N ALA A 96 18.26 7.05 -0.52
CA ALA A 96 18.84 6.00 -1.37
C ALA A 96 17.78 5.19 -2.10
N ALA A 97 16.52 5.23 -1.68
CA ALA A 97 15.41 4.60 -2.37
C ALA A 97 14.91 5.48 -3.52
N ASP A 98 14.30 4.84 -4.52
CA ASP A 98 13.69 5.55 -5.64
C ASP A 98 12.31 6.13 -5.28
N LEU A 99 11.65 5.59 -4.24
CA LEU A 99 10.40 6.10 -3.65
C LEU A 99 10.34 5.74 -2.16
N ALA A 100 10.17 6.72 -1.30
CA ALA A 100 10.02 6.54 0.14
C ALA A 100 8.63 6.95 0.64
N VAL A 101 7.99 6.09 1.46
CA VAL A 101 6.62 6.27 1.96
C VAL A 101 6.57 6.06 3.48
N VAL A 102 5.82 6.92 4.18
CA VAL A 102 5.55 6.79 5.63
C VAL A 102 4.07 6.96 5.96
N ASN A 103 3.66 6.58 7.17
CA ASN A 103 2.39 7.01 7.75
C ASN A 103 2.58 8.31 8.53
N LEU A 104 1.92 9.40 8.11
CA LEU A 104 1.90 10.67 8.86
C LEU A 104 0.67 10.68 9.78
N GLU A 105 0.89 10.33 11.03
CA GLU A 105 -0.16 10.08 12.02
C GLU A 105 -0.45 11.33 12.88
N THR A 106 -0.89 12.38 12.22
CA THR A 106 -1.23 13.67 12.84
C THR A 106 -2.03 14.53 11.88
N ALA A 107 -2.90 15.40 12.38
CA ALA A 107 -3.45 16.49 11.58
C ALA A 107 -2.36 17.53 11.26
N VAL A 108 -2.40 18.13 10.07
CA VAL A 108 -1.45 19.17 9.65
C VAL A 108 -2.16 20.51 9.56
N GLY A 109 -1.75 21.47 10.40
CA GLY A 109 -2.37 22.80 10.45
C GLY A 109 -2.16 23.44 11.80
N GLU A 110 -2.77 24.63 12.01
CA GLU A 110 -2.70 25.40 13.24
C GLU A 110 -4.10 25.64 13.84
N GLY A 111 -5.14 25.53 13.01
CA GLY A 111 -6.55 25.75 13.37
C GLY A 111 -7.26 24.51 13.89
N GLY A 112 -8.59 24.65 14.04
CA GLY A 112 -9.45 23.59 14.52
C GLY A 112 -9.43 23.44 16.04
N ARG A 113 -10.33 22.57 16.52
CA ARG A 113 -10.42 22.21 17.94
C ARG A 113 -10.19 20.70 18.07
N PRO A 114 -9.49 20.27 19.13
CA PRO A 114 -9.28 18.84 19.34
C PRO A 114 -10.65 18.13 19.47
N GLU A 115 -10.76 17.02 18.77
CA GLU A 115 -11.89 16.11 18.89
C GLU A 115 -11.93 15.44 20.26
N PRO A 116 -13.09 14.98 20.73
CA PRO A 116 -13.25 14.40 22.07
C PRO A 116 -12.70 12.97 22.12
N LYS A 117 -11.37 12.84 22.03
CA LYS A 117 -10.62 11.58 22.12
C LYS A 117 -9.44 11.70 23.06
N GLU A 118 -8.88 10.58 23.50
CA GLU A 118 -7.82 10.56 24.50
C GLU A 118 -6.55 11.26 24.04
N PHE A 119 -6.16 11.02 22.77
CA PHE A 119 -5.00 11.64 22.14
C PHE A 119 -5.42 12.41 20.89
N ALA A 120 -5.06 13.67 20.83
CA ALA A 120 -5.24 14.51 19.66
C ALA A 120 -3.90 15.11 19.25
N PHE A 121 -3.46 14.82 18.01
CA PHE A 121 -2.17 15.23 17.47
C PHE A 121 -2.34 16.30 16.40
N ARG A 122 -1.40 17.26 16.41
CA ARG A 122 -1.33 18.31 15.39
C ARG A 122 0.12 18.70 15.15
N ALA A 123 0.46 18.92 13.90
CA ALA A 123 1.74 19.44 13.47
C ALA A 123 1.56 20.66 12.56
N PRO A 124 2.47 21.64 12.59
CA PRO A 124 2.44 22.74 11.64
C PRO A 124 2.77 22.26 10.21
N PRO A 125 2.43 23.03 9.15
CA PRO A 125 2.73 22.67 7.76
C PRO A 125 4.21 22.38 7.47
N THR A 126 5.14 22.89 8.29
CA THR A 126 6.58 22.58 8.21
C THR A 126 6.90 21.11 8.44
N ALA A 127 5.96 20.31 8.99
CA ALA A 127 6.08 18.85 9.04
C ALA A 127 6.29 18.22 7.64
N LEU A 128 5.58 18.73 6.62
CA LEU A 128 5.75 18.27 5.24
C LEU A 128 7.13 18.63 4.68
N THR A 129 7.69 19.76 5.09
CA THR A 129 9.07 20.14 4.78
C THR A 129 10.07 19.18 5.43
N ALA A 130 9.85 18.78 6.68
CA ALA A 130 10.70 17.82 7.39
C ALA A 130 10.68 16.44 6.70
N LEU A 131 9.51 15.96 6.28
CA LEU A 131 9.40 14.69 5.55
C LEU A 131 10.18 14.75 4.23
N ARG A 132 9.96 15.78 3.42
CA ARG A 132 10.70 15.98 2.16
C ARG A 132 12.21 16.06 2.38
N SER A 133 12.66 16.80 3.39
CA SER A 133 14.07 16.95 3.71
C SER A 133 14.74 15.65 4.17
N ALA A 134 13.95 14.67 4.60
CA ALA A 134 14.40 13.34 4.95
C ALA A 134 14.44 12.36 3.76
N GLY A 135 14.03 12.80 2.55
CA GLY A 135 13.96 11.94 1.38
C GLY A 135 12.64 11.14 1.30
N ILE A 136 11.60 11.56 2.02
CA ILE A 136 10.27 10.96 1.92
C ILE A 136 9.51 11.65 0.78
N ASP A 137 8.90 10.88 -0.10
CA ASP A 137 8.24 11.34 -1.32
C ASP A 137 6.74 11.48 -1.18
N VAL A 138 6.11 10.61 -0.38
CA VAL A 138 4.65 10.61 -0.15
C VAL A 138 4.33 10.11 1.26
N ALA A 139 3.28 10.64 1.87
CA ALA A 139 2.82 10.17 3.18
C ALA A 139 1.36 9.71 3.15
N SER A 140 1.08 8.57 3.80
CA SER A 140 -0.28 8.16 4.12
C SER A 140 -0.86 9.04 5.23
N MET A 141 -2.04 9.61 4.99
CA MET A 141 -2.85 10.33 5.97
C MET A 141 -4.12 9.57 6.34
N ALA A 142 -4.31 8.36 5.80
CA ALA A 142 -5.45 7.52 6.14
C ALA A 142 -5.23 6.84 7.49
N ASN A 143 -5.47 7.57 8.59
CA ASN A 143 -5.31 7.08 9.96
C ASN A 143 -6.32 7.72 10.92
N ASN A 144 -6.30 7.27 12.19
CA ASN A 144 -7.20 7.77 13.22
C ASN A 144 -6.76 9.11 13.86
N HIS A 145 -5.71 9.75 13.33
CA HIS A 145 -5.22 11.05 13.81
C HIS A 145 -5.24 12.16 12.74
N ALA A 146 -5.61 11.83 11.50
CA ALA A 146 -5.62 12.79 10.40
C ALA A 146 -6.59 13.98 10.62
N LEU A 147 -7.71 13.76 11.33
CA LEU A 147 -8.73 14.77 11.62
C LEU A 147 -8.85 15.08 13.12
N ASP A 148 -7.81 14.91 13.89
CA ASP A 148 -7.81 15.15 15.35
C ASP A 148 -8.25 16.56 15.77
N HIS A 149 -8.18 17.51 14.87
CA HIS A 149 -8.66 18.89 15.08
C HIS A 149 -9.84 19.24 14.16
N GLY A 150 -10.57 18.22 13.71
CA GLY A 150 -11.83 18.37 12.97
C GLY A 150 -11.65 18.78 11.51
N ARG A 151 -12.74 19.26 10.91
CA ARG A 151 -12.79 19.61 9.48
C ARG A 151 -11.98 20.85 9.13
N GLU A 152 -11.76 21.74 10.08
CA GLU A 152 -10.90 22.90 9.88
C GLU A 152 -9.45 22.46 9.65
N ALA A 153 -8.95 21.52 10.48
CA ALA A 153 -7.63 20.95 10.29
C ALA A 153 -7.53 20.10 9.00
N LEU A 154 -8.61 19.40 8.59
CA LEU A 154 -8.64 18.73 7.29
C LEU A 154 -8.42 19.74 6.16
N ALA A 155 -9.14 20.86 6.17
CA ALA A 155 -8.99 21.89 5.15
C ALA A 155 -7.59 22.50 5.12
N GLU A 156 -6.97 22.70 6.30
CA GLU A 156 -5.59 23.19 6.42
C GLU A 156 -4.57 22.15 5.94
N THR A 157 -4.76 20.86 6.26
CA THR A 157 -3.92 19.76 5.78
C THR A 157 -3.89 19.72 4.25
N LEU A 158 -5.06 19.74 3.60
CA LEU A 158 -5.16 19.76 2.13
C LEU A 158 -4.62 21.07 1.52
N ALA A 159 -4.74 22.18 2.22
CA ALA A 159 -4.12 23.44 1.79
C ALA A 159 -2.59 23.39 1.90
N ALA A 160 -2.04 22.80 2.97
CA ALA A 160 -0.59 22.61 3.15
C ALA A 160 -0.01 21.67 2.09
N GLU A 161 -0.71 20.57 1.76
CA GLU A 161 -0.35 19.69 0.66
C GLU A 161 -0.19 20.47 -0.66
N ARG A 162 -1.26 21.21 -1.04
CA ARG A 162 -1.25 22.01 -2.27
C ARG A 162 -0.17 23.09 -2.26
N ALA A 163 0.05 23.75 -1.13
CA ALA A 163 1.03 24.83 -1.01
C ALA A 163 2.48 24.34 -1.08
N THR A 164 2.75 23.16 -0.51
CA THR A 164 4.09 22.55 -0.49
C THR A 164 4.36 21.69 -1.71
N GLY A 165 3.30 21.19 -2.36
CA GLY A 165 3.37 20.13 -3.38
C GLY A 165 3.94 18.81 -2.82
N PHE A 166 3.84 18.56 -1.49
CA PHE A 166 4.21 17.29 -0.89
C PHE A 166 2.99 16.35 -0.91
N PRO A 167 3.06 15.20 -1.59
CA PRO A 167 1.89 14.36 -1.79
C PRO A 167 1.40 13.71 -0.49
N LEU A 168 0.09 13.77 -0.26
CA LEU A 168 -0.63 13.05 0.78
C LEU A 168 -1.61 12.08 0.13
N VAL A 169 -1.76 10.88 0.68
CA VAL A 169 -2.70 9.87 0.19
C VAL A 169 -3.63 9.40 1.28
N GLY A 170 -4.82 8.96 0.89
CA GLY A 170 -5.81 8.45 1.84
C GLY A 170 -6.63 9.52 2.56
N ILE A 171 -6.60 10.76 2.07
CA ILE A 171 -7.34 11.92 2.58
C ILE A 171 -7.80 12.79 1.41
N GLY A 172 -8.95 13.46 1.51
CA GLY A 172 -9.45 14.28 0.41
C GLY A 172 -10.66 15.16 0.78
N VAL A 173 -11.04 16.03 -0.14
CA VAL A 173 -12.25 16.88 -0.02
C VAL A 173 -13.54 16.09 -0.21
N ASP A 174 -13.43 14.91 -0.81
CA ASP A 174 -14.52 13.94 -1.05
C ASP A 174 -13.96 12.51 -1.10
N GLU A 175 -14.81 11.54 -1.43
CA GLU A 175 -14.43 10.14 -1.54
C GLU A 175 -13.47 9.88 -2.70
N ASP A 176 -13.67 10.52 -3.83
CA ASP A 176 -12.85 10.28 -5.02
C ASP A 176 -11.40 10.74 -4.77
N GLU A 177 -11.20 11.91 -4.19
CA GLU A 177 -9.86 12.41 -3.81
C GLU A 177 -9.24 11.53 -2.71
N ALA A 178 -10.01 11.13 -1.69
CA ALA A 178 -9.50 10.32 -0.58
C ALA A 178 -9.02 8.92 -1.02
N TYR A 179 -9.65 8.30 -1.99
CA TYR A 179 -9.24 6.98 -2.53
C TYR A 179 -8.35 7.08 -3.77
N ALA A 180 -8.10 8.30 -4.29
CA ALA A 180 -7.21 8.48 -5.43
C ALA A 180 -5.79 7.98 -5.09
N PRO A 181 -5.13 7.23 -6.00
CA PRO A 181 -3.75 6.87 -5.82
C PRO A 181 -2.83 8.07 -6.07
N PHE A 182 -1.75 8.19 -5.28
CA PHE A 182 -0.58 8.93 -5.75
C PHE A 182 0.11 8.10 -6.82
N THR A 183 0.42 8.68 -7.97
CA THR A 183 1.12 8.00 -9.05
C THR A 183 2.38 8.76 -9.46
N THR A 184 3.47 8.03 -9.68
CA THR A 184 4.74 8.60 -10.14
C THR A 184 5.47 7.63 -11.07
N ASP A 185 6.26 8.18 -11.99
CA ASP A 185 7.12 7.39 -12.87
C ASP A 185 8.54 7.33 -12.28
N VAL A 186 8.96 6.12 -11.93
CA VAL A 186 10.28 5.85 -11.35
C VAL A 186 11.08 5.01 -12.34
N ARG A 187 12.11 5.57 -12.94
CA ARG A 187 12.98 4.88 -13.93
C ARG A 187 12.19 4.18 -15.05
N GLY A 188 11.07 4.77 -15.48
CA GLY A 188 10.21 4.22 -16.53
C GLY A 188 9.20 3.17 -16.05
N ARG A 189 9.09 2.95 -14.74
CA ARG A 189 8.07 2.11 -14.09
C ARG A 189 7.06 3.01 -13.39
N ARG A 190 5.78 2.85 -13.69
CA ARG A 190 4.72 3.62 -13.04
C ARG A 190 4.32 2.96 -11.72
N VAL A 191 4.47 3.69 -10.62
CA VAL A 191 4.13 3.25 -9.27
C VAL A 191 2.91 4.01 -8.77
N ALA A 192 1.94 3.28 -8.23
CA ALA A 192 0.78 3.83 -7.54
C ALA A 192 0.84 3.52 -6.04
N VAL A 193 0.49 4.51 -5.20
CA VAL A 193 0.34 4.34 -3.76
C VAL A 193 -1.09 4.67 -3.37
N VAL A 194 -1.83 3.70 -2.82
CA VAL A 194 -3.19 3.85 -2.28
C VAL A 194 -3.13 3.70 -0.77
N ALA A 195 -3.86 4.52 -0.02
CA ALA A 195 -3.90 4.39 1.44
C ALA A 195 -5.34 4.37 1.97
N ALA A 196 -5.57 3.61 3.05
CA ALA A 196 -6.86 3.57 3.74
C ALA A 196 -6.72 3.15 5.21
N THR A 197 -7.69 3.52 6.06
CA THR A 197 -7.70 3.13 7.47
C THR A 197 -8.86 2.22 7.84
N GLN A 198 -8.57 1.14 8.57
CA GLN A 198 -9.57 0.33 9.30
C GLN A 198 -9.90 0.93 10.66
N VAL A 199 -9.00 1.77 11.18
CA VAL A 199 -9.08 2.33 12.53
C VAL A 199 -9.67 3.71 12.49
N LEU A 200 -10.87 3.82 13.05
CA LEU A 200 -11.56 5.08 13.27
C LEU A 200 -12.33 4.97 14.59
N ASP A 201 -12.23 5.97 15.44
CA ASP A 201 -13.01 6.06 16.68
C ASP A 201 -14.50 5.92 16.37
N GLY A 202 -15.20 5.05 17.09
CA GLY A 202 -16.57 4.66 16.73
C GLY A 202 -17.55 5.82 16.63
N SER A 203 -17.41 6.84 17.51
CA SER A 203 -18.23 8.07 17.51
C SER A 203 -17.88 9.03 16.37
N LEU A 204 -16.65 8.97 15.84
CA LEU A 204 -16.12 9.86 14.80
C LEU A 204 -16.12 9.23 13.41
N ALA A 205 -16.23 7.91 13.32
CA ALA A 205 -16.06 7.16 12.08
C ALA A 205 -16.92 7.69 10.92
N ALA A 206 -18.19 7.99 11.17
CA ALA A 206 -19.08 8.53 10.13
C ALA A 206 -18.72 9.97 9.73
N ALA A 207 -18.22 10.78 10.68
CA ALA A 207 -17.82 12.16 10.43
C ALA A 207 -16.46 12.27 9.71
N TRP A 208 -15.60 11.27 9.88
CA TRP A 208 -14.23 11.27 9.37
C TRP A 208 -14.05 10.49 8.07
N THR A 209 -14.95 9.55 7.79
CA THR A 209 -14.93 8.83 6.50
C THR A 209 -15.33 9.75 5.36
N ALA A 210 -14.51 9.81 4.32
CA ALA A 210 -14.82 10.53 3.10
C ALA A 210 -16.03 9.90 2.38
N THR A 211 -16.89 10.76 1.82
CA THR A 211 -18.04 10.39 0.98
C THR A 211 -18.16 11.39 -0.18
N ASP A 212 -19.04 11.15 -1.15
CA ASP A 212 -19.28 12.07 -2.28
C ASP A 212 -19.56 13.53 -1.85
N GLY A 213 -20.17 13.72 -0.69
CA GLY A 213 -20.53 15.05 -0.16
C GLY A 213 -19.71 15.53 1.02
N GLN A 214 -18.65 14.80 1.39
CA GLN A 214 -17.92 15.05 2.61
C GLN A 214 -16.46 14.65 2.50
N GLY A 215 -15.55 15.60 2.75
CA GLY A 215 -14.12 15.30 2.89
C GLY A 215 -13.81 14.48 4.14
N GLY A 216 -12.68 13.78 4.08
CA GLY A 216 -12.23 12.92 5.17
C GLY A 216 -11.13 11.96 4.72
N VAL A 217 -11.00 10.83 5.44
CA VAL A 217 -10.04 9.77 5.13
C VAL A 217 -10.71 8.63 4.36
N ALA A 218 -9.93 7.94 3.54
CA ALA A 218 -10.32 6.69 2.91
C ALA A 218 -10.46 5.60 3.98
N SER A 219 -11.66 5.00 4.07
CA SER A 219 -11.96 3.97 5.06
C SER A 219 -11.79 2.57 4.49
N ALA A 220 -10.85 1.79 5.03
CA ALA A 220 -10.68 0.38 4.69
C ALA A 220 -11.83 -0.52 5.23
N ARG A 221 -12.75 0.03 6.02
CA ARG A 221 -14.01 -0.66 6.37
C ARG A 221 -14.96 -0.73 5.18
N ARG A 222 -14.76 0.11 4.17
CA ARG A 222 -15.48 0.07 2.88
C ARG A 222 -14.65 -0.77 1.88
N VAL A 223 -14.53 -2.05 2.20
CA VAL A 223 -13.61 -2.99 1.53
C VAL A 223 -13.78 -2.98 0.00
N GLU A 224 -15.02 -3.03 -0.51
CA GLU A 224 -15.30 -3.02 -1.95
C GLU A 224 -14.88 -1.71 -2.63
N ARG A 225 -15.03 -0.57 -1.96
CA ARG A 225 -14.58 0.73 -2.48
C ARG A 225 -13.05 0.79 -2.56
N LEU A 226 -12.37 0.30 -1.51
CA LEU A 226 -10.91 0.24 -1.50
C LEU A 226 -10.39 -0.74 -2.57
N ALA A 227 -10.98 -1.92 -2.66
CA ALA A 227 -10.61 -2.90 -3.70
C ALA A 227 -10.85 -2.37 -5.12
N ALA A 228 -11.89 -1.53 -5.32
CA ALA A 228 -12.11 -0.85 -6.60
C ALA A 228 -11.00 0.15 -6.91
N ALA A 229 -10.55 0.95 -5.93
CA ALA A 229 -9.44 1.89 -6.10
C ALA A 229 -8.11 1.15 -6.41
N VAL A 230 -7.87 0.01 -5.75
CA VAL A 230 -6.68 -0.83 -6.03
C VAL A 230 -6.73 -1.40 -7.45
N ARG A 231 -7.88 -1.93 -7.92
CA ARG A 231 -8.02 -2.42 -9.30
C ARG A 231 -7.84 -1.31 -10.35
N GLU A 232 -8.31 -0.10 -10.05
CA GLU A 232 -8.12 1.05 -10.94
C GLU A 232 -6.63 1.45 -10.99
N ALA A 233 -5.95 1.45 -9.84
CA ALA A 233 -4.52 1.70 -9.77
C ALA A 233 -3.70 0.63 -10.53
N ASP A 234 -4.05 -0.65 -10.39
CA ASP A 234 -3.42 -1.79 -11.08
C ASP A 234 -3.58 -1.70 -12.60
N ALA A 235 -4.76 -1.31 -13.08
CA ALA A 235 -5.01 -1.12 -14.51
C ALA A 235 -4.17 0.02 -15.13
N GLY A 236 -3.65 0.95 -14.33
CA GLY A 236 -2.92 2.13 -14.78
C GLY A 236 -1.45 2.20 -14.34
N SER A 237 -0.93 1.19 -13.66
CA SER A 237 0.43 1.22 -13.09
C SER A 237 1.12 -0.14 -13.18
N ASP A 238 2.45 -0.13 -13.15
CA ASP A 238 3.29 -1.35 -13.17
C ASP A 238 3.51 -1.92 -11.75
N THR A 239 3.23 -1.13 -10.72
CA THR A 239 3.37 -1.52 -9.31
C THR A 239 2.36 -0.77 -8.45
N VAL A 240 1.60 -1.51 -7.64
CA VAL A 240 0.62 -0.95 -6.71
C VAL A 240 1.03 -1.24 -5.27
N VAL A 241 1.23 -0.16 -4.51
CA VAL A 241 1.49 -0.19 -3.06
C VAL A 241 0.21 0.21 -2.32
N VAL A 242 -0.26 -0.63 -1.41
CA VAL A 242 -1.40 -0.33 -0.53
C VAL A 242 -0.87 -0.12 0.88
N PHE A 243 -1.03 1.09 1.42
CA PHE A 243 -0.63 1.45 2.77
C PHE A 243 -1.86 1.48 3.69
N LEU A 244 -1.91 0.59 4.67
CA LEU A 244 -3.08 0.41 5.56
C LEU A 244 -2.76 0.82 7.00
N HIS A 245 -3.64 1.62 7.59
CA HIS A 245 -3.63 1.88 9.02
C HIS A 245 -4.63 0.95 9.69
N TRP A 246 -4.16 -0.11 10.34
CA TRP A 246 -4.97 -1.25 10.73
C TRP A 246 -4.43 -2.07 11.91
N GLY A 247 -5.22 -3.04 12.36
CA GLY A 247 -4.82 -3.98 13.40
C GLY A 247 -5.24 -3.54 14.79
N VAL A 248 -4.55 -4.04 15.78
CA VAL A 248 -4.84 -3.79 17.20
C VAL A 248 -3.56 -3.31 17.88
N GLU A 249 -3.65 -2.20 18.59
CA GLU A 249 -2.52 -1.66 19.36
C GLU A 249 -1.87 -2.72 20.25
N GLU A 250 -0.53 -2.67 20.32
CA GLU A 250 0.32 -3.53 21.15
C GLU A 250 0.33 -5.03 20.80
N GLN A 251 -0.38 -5.45 19.76
CA GLN A 251 -0.29 -6.83 19.26
C GLN A 251 0.83 -6.98 18.23
N SER A 252 1.68 -7.99 18.43
CA SER A 252 2.81 -8.32 17.55
C SER A 252 2.47 -9.37 16.47
N CYS A 253 1.26 -9.92 16.48
CA CYS A 253 0.75 -10.83 15.47
C CYS A 253 -0.47 -10.21 14.77
N PRO A 254 -0.61 -10.38 13.44
CA PRO A 254 -1.75 -9.82 12.72
C PRO A 254 -3.06 -10.47 13.15
N SER A 255 -4.12 -9.66 13.21
CA SER A 255 -5.49 -10.12 13.46
C SER A 255 -6.05 -10.92 12.27
N GLY A 256 -7.20 -11.56 12.46
CA GLY A 256 -7.94 -12.19 11.36
C GLY A 256 -8.34 -11.19 10.28
N ASP A 257 -8.80 -10.00 10.70
CA ASP A 257 -9.24 -8.93 9.78
C ASP A 257 -8.10 -8.38 8.94
N GLN A 258 -6.88 -8.24 9.52
CA GLN A 258 -5.69 -7.84 8.77
C GLN A 258 -5.34 -8.86 7.68
N ARG A 259 -5.37 -10.17 8.02
CA ARG A 259 -5.07 -11.23 7.04
C ARG A 259 -6.09 -11.28 5.91
N GLU A 260 -7.37 -11.12 6.24
CA GLU A 260 -8.45 -11.13 5.25
C GLU A 260 -8.35 -9.91 4.34
N LEU A 261 -8.16 -8.72 4.90
CA LEU A 261 -8.02 -7.50 4.10
C LEU A 261 -6.77 -7.54 3.22
N ALA A 262 -5.63 -8.04 3.73
CA ALA A 262 -4.44 -8.24 2.90
C ALA A 262 -4.72 -9.13 1.69
N ARG A 263 -5.44 -10.26 1.91
CA ARG A 263 -5.82 -11.17 0.83
C ARG A 263 -6.69 -10.46 -0.21
N VAL A 264 -7.68 -9.70 0.22
CA VAL A 264 -8.57 -8.94 -0.68
C VAL A 264 -7.79 -7.89 -1.48
N MET A 265 -6.83 -7.19 -0.87
CA MET A 265 -6.01 -6.20 -1.59
C MET A 265 -5.09 -6.85 -2.63
N VAL A 266 -4.46 -7.97 -2.29
CA VAL A 266 -3.64 -8.74 -3.23
C VAL A 266 -4.49 -9.28 -4.39
N GLU A 267 -5.69 -9.80 -4.13
CA GLU A 267 -6.63 -10.24 -5.17
C GLU A 267 -7.14 -9.08 -6.04
N ALA A 268 -7.12 -7.86 -5.53
CA ALA A 268 -7.47 -6.66 -6.27
C ALA A 268 -6.32 -6.11 -7.13
N GLY A 269 -5.10 -6.66 -7.03
CA GLY A 269 -3.93 -6.27 -7.84
C GLY A 269 -2.83 -5.54 -7.06
N ALA A 270 -2.86 -5.56 -5.71
CA ALA A 270 -1.75 -4.98 -4.94
C ALA A 270 -0.50 -5.87 -5.00
N ASP A 271 0.64 -5.30 -5.42
CA ASP A 271 1.96 -5.95 -5.36
C ASP A 271 2.59 -5.88 -3.97
N VAL A 272 2.28 -4.80 -3.25
CA VAL A 272 2.80 -4.52 -1.91
C VAL A 272 1.65 -4.07 -1.01
N VAL A 273 1.50 -4.73 0.15
CA VAL A 273 0.59 -4.29 1.22
C VAL A 273 1.40 -4.07 2.49
N VAL A 274 1.39 -2.86 3.01
CA VAL A 274 2.08 -2.53 4.27
C VAL A 274 1.14 -1.89 5.26
N GLY A 275 1.44 -2.03 6.55
CA GLY A 275 0.59 -1.55 7.62
C GLY A 275 1.28 -0.78 8.73
N SER A 276 0.48 0.00 9.44
CA SER A 276 0.83 0.78 10.63
C SER A 276 -0.29 0.71 11.67
N HIS A 277 -0.30 1.52 12.71
CA HIS A 277 -1.24 1.61 13.83
C HIS A 277 -0.94 0.74 15.05
N ALA A 278 -0.58 -0.52 14.88
CA ALA A 278 -0.38 -1.42 16.03
C ALA A 278 0.71 -0.93 17.02
N HIS A 279 1.49 0.09 16.63
CA HIS A 279 2.65 0.61 17.35
C HIS A 279 3.64 -0.49 17.74
N ARG A 280 3.63 -1.57 16.94
CA ARG A 280 4.51 -2.75 16.99
C ARG A 280 5.01 -3.06 15.59
N VAL A 281 6.24 -3.50 15.51
CA VAL A 281 6.72 -4.15 14.29
C VAL A 281 6.11 -5.55 14.23
N LEU A 282 5.46 -5.86 13.13
CA LEU A 282 4.92 -7.19 12.83
C LEU A 282 5.76 -7.86 11.74
N GLY A 283 5.53 -9.15 11.52
CA GLY A 283 6.24 -9.89 10.47
C GLY A 283 5.79 -9.52 9.06
N GLY A 284 6.70 -9.69 8.10
CA GLY A 284 6.46 -9.52 6.67
C GLY A 284 6.93 -10.72 5.86
N GLY A 285 6.43 -10.85 4.62
CA GLY A 285 6.76 -11.93 3.70
C GLY A 285 5.81 -11.97 2.50
N ARG A 286 5.84 -13.09 1.77
CA ARG A 286 5.06 -13.30 0.55
C ARG A 286 3.66 -13.84 0.82
N LEU A 287 2.68 -13.22 0.13
CA LEU A 287 1.32 -13.71 -0.01
C LEU A 287 1.04 -13.86 -1.52
N GLY A 288 1.11 -15.09 -2.03
CA GLY A 288 1.17 -15.29 -3.49
C GLY A 288 2.44 -14.67 -4.05
N ASP A 289 2.30 -13.81 -5.06
CA ASP A 289 3.39 -13.06 -5.70
C ASP A 289 3.60 -11.69 -5.04
N ALA A 290 2.63 -11.20 -4.28
CA ALA A 290 2.71 -9.95 -3.55
C ALA A 290 3.56 -10.05 -2.27
N TYR A 291 4.04 -8.92 -1.79
CA TYR A 291 4.71 -8.78 -0.50
C TYR A 291 3.80 -8.08 0.52
N VAL A 292 3.64 -8.68 1.68
CA VAL A 292 2.82 -8.12 2.78
C VAL A 292 3.69 -7.89 4.00
N HIS A 293 3.60 -6.71 4.62
CA HIS A 293 4.19 -6.40 5.93
C HIS A 293 3.10 -5.87 6.86
N TYR A 294 2.71 -6.66 7.85
CA TYR A 294 1.51 -6.36 8.64
C TYR A 294 1.62 -5.15 9.56
N GLY A 295 2.83 -4.75 9.97
CA GLY A 295 3.04 -3.57 10.82
C GLY A 295 4.47 -3.08 10.77
N LEU A 296 4.69 -1.86 10.28
CA LEU A 296 5.98 -1.19 10.24
C LEU A 296 6.38 -0.60 11.60
N GLY A 297 5.45 -0.58 12.56
CA GLY A 297 5.66 -0.03 13.90
C GLY A 297 5.74 1.49 13.93
N ASN A 298 6.19 2.02 15.07
CA ASN A 298 6.52 3.42 15.20
C ASN A 298 7.77 3.77 14.38
N PHE A 299 7.84 4.98 13.84
CA PHE A 299 9.05 5.47 13.17
C PHE A 299 9.59 6.73 13.90
N ALA A 300 8.98 7.88 13.71
CA ALA A 300 9.28 9.07 14.51
C ALA A 300 8.10 9.31 15.47
N PHE A 301 8.13 8.67 16.63
CA PHE A 301 6.99 8.59 17.54
C PHE A 301 7.44 8.44 19.01
N HIS A 302 6.52 8.53 19.98
CA HIS A 302 6.83 8.25 21.37
C HIS A 302 6.52 6.78 21.71
N PRO A 303 7.51 5.92 21.91
CA PRO A 303 7.25 4.55 22.31
C PRO A 303 6.79 4.48 23.78
N ARG A 304 5.78 3.66 24.04
CA ARG A 304 5.28 3.42 25.41
C ARG A 304 6.16 2.46 26.22
N ASP A 305 6.87 1.57 25.51
CA ASP A 305 7.74 0.55 26.09
C ASP A 305 8.88 0.17 25.13
N ALA A 306 9.73 -0.76 25.54
CA ALA A 306 10.88 -1.21 24.76
C ALA A 306 10.48 -1.92 23.46
N GLU A 307 9.32 -2.60 23.43
CA GLU A 307 8.81 -3.27 22.23
C GLU A 307 8.28 -2.25 21.21
N ALA A 308 7.55 -1.22 21.69
CA ALA A 308 7.11 -0.10 20.87
C ALA A 308 8.26 0.78 20.35
N ALA A 309 9.45 0.69 20.98
CA ALA A 309 10.66 1.38 20.53
C ALA A 309 11.40 0.64 19.39
N ARG A 310 10.99 -0.60 19.05
CA ARG A 310 11.47 -1.29 17.85
C ARG A 310 10.92 -0.58 16.62
N THR A 311 11.78 -0.33 15.66
CA THR A 311 11.45 0.37 14.41
C THR A 311 12.32 -0.13 13.28
N GLY A 312 12.12 0.39 12.09
CA GLY A 312 12.98 0.11 10.95
C GLY A 312 12.45 0.69 9.66
N VAL A 313 13.17 0.40 8.61
CA VAL A 313 12.78 0.70 7.23
C VAL A 313 12.70 -0.60 6.44
N LEU A 314 11.58 -0.84 5.79
CA LEU A 314 11.41 -1.93 4.84
C LEU A 314 11.89 -1.44 3.48
N GLU A 315 12.94 -2.05 2.96
CA GLU A 315 13.42 -1.84 1.59
C GLU A 315 12.89 -2.99 0.70
N LEU A 316 12.23 -2.63 -0.40
CA LEU A 316 11.78 -3.57 -1.41
C LEU A 316 12.45 -3.25 -2.74
N ARG A 317 12.88 -4.27 -3.47
CA ARG A 317 13.30 -4.16 -4.86
C ARG A 317 12.20 -4.70 -5.75
N ILE A 318 11.81 -3.90 -6.73
CA ILE A 318 10.74 -4.19 -7.67
C ILE A 318 11.36 -4.37 -9.06
N GLY A 319 11.11 -5.49 -9.69
CA GLY A 319 11.49 -5.79 -11.07
C GLY A 319 10.27 -6.05 -11.94
N ASP A 320 10.47 -6.64 -13.12
CA ASP A 320 9.38 -6.91 -14.07
C ASP A 320 8.39 -7.95 -13.54
N ASP A 321 8.83 -8.86 -12.67
CA ASP A 321 8.01 -9.88 -12.05
C ASP A 321 7.49 -9.45 -10.65
N GLY A 322 7.32 -8.16 -10.41
CA GLY A 322 6.89 -7.59 -9.13
C GLY A 322 8.03 -7.48 -8.11
N VAL A 323 7.76 -7.78 -6.82
CA VAL A 323 8.78 -7.69 -5.76
C VAL A 323 9.84 -8.78 -5.95
N VAL A 324 11.08 -8.43 -6.26
CA VAL A 324 12.19 -9.37 -6.48
C VAL A 324 13.11 -9.51 -5.26
N GLY A 325 12.98 -8.63 -4.27
CA GLY A 325 13.74 -8.72 -3.04
C GLY A 325 13.17 -7.85 -1.93
N SER A 326 13.41 -8.25 -0.68
CA SER A 326 13.01 -7.50 0.50
C SER A 326 14.15 -7.48 1.52
N ARG A 327 14.26 -6.37 2.25
CA ARG A 327 15.21 -6.20 3.34
C ARG A 327 14.58 -5.36 4.45
N TRP A 328 14.58 -5.88 5.66
CA TRP A 328 14.28 -5.09 6.85
C TRP A 328 15.57 -4.45 7.38
N ARG A 329 15.57 -3.13 7.53
CA ARG A 329 16.62 -2.36 8.19
C ARG A 329 16.16 -2.07 9.62
N PRO A 330 16.55 -2.87 10.60
CA PRO A 330 16.07 -2.67 11.96
C PRO A 330 16.64 -1.40 12.59
N GLY A 331 15.85 -0.82 13.48
CA GLY A 331 16.19 0.38 14.22
C GLY A 331 15.61 0.39 15.63
N ARG A 332 15.96 1.42 16.37
CA ARG A 332 15.40 1.75 17.68
C ARG A 332 14.98 3.21 17.73
N ILE A 333 13.91 3.50 18.43
CA ILE A 333 13.53 4.87 18.74
C ILE A 333 14.24 5.31 20.01
N GLU A 334 15.13 6.30 19.86
CA GLU A 334 15.87 6.92 20.95
C GLU A 334 15.50 8.41 21.02
N GLY A 335 15.01 8.88 22.13
CA GLY A 335 14.56 10.28 22.28
C GLY A 335 13.48 10.68 21.27
N ARG A 336 12.57 9.74 20.89
CA ARG A 336 11.51 9.85 19.90
C ARG A 336 11.97 9.87 18.43
N LEU A 337 13.26 9.73 18.17
CA LEU A 337 13.87 9.73 16.84
C LEU A 337 14.23 8.30 16.43
N PRO A 338 13.97 7.91 15.18
CA PRO A 338 14.40 6.63 14.67
C PRO A 338 15.92 6.64 14.46
N ARG A 339 16.56 5.58 14.90
CA ARG A 339 17.97 5.29 14.68
C ARG A 339 18.12 3.88 14.14
N LEU A 340 18.70 3.76 12.96
CA LEU A 340 19.01 2.45 12.41
C LEU A 340 20.18 1.82 13.16
N LEU A 341 20.11 0.49 13.33
CA LEU A 341 21.11 -0.30 14.02
C LEU A 341 22.13 -0.88 13.05
N GLU A 342 23.33 -1.14 13.55
CA GLU A 342 24.42 -1.77 12.82
C GLU A 342 25.03 -2.93 13.61
N GLY A 343 25.84 -3.75 12.96
CA GLY A 343 26.61 -4.82 13.59
C GLY A 343 25.73 -5.86 14.30
N GLU A 344 26.12 -6.25 15.51
CA GLU A 344 25.46 -7.31 16.30
C GLU A 344 24.06 -6.92 16.74
N ASP A 345 23.82 -5.64 17.06
CA ASP A 345 22.51 -5.15 17.46
C ASP A 345 21.50 -5.26 16.31
N ALA A 346 21.93 -4.86 15.09
CA ALA A 346 21.10 -5.03 13.89
C ALA A 346 20.81 -6.51 13.62
N ALA A 347 21.78 -7.40 13.78
CA ALA A 347 21.59 -8.84 13.57
C ALA A 347 20.61 -9.43 14.57
N ALA A 348 20.68 -9.04 15.84
CA ALA A 348 19.76 -9.48 16.88
C ALA A 348 18.31 -9.02 16.61
N GLU A 349 18.12 -7.76 16.23
CA GLU A 349 16.80 -7.21 15.90
C GLU A 349 16.24 -7.81 14.60
N LEU A 350 17.08 -8.10 13.61
CA LEU A 350 16.67 -8.80 12.39
C LEU A 350 16.17 -10.22 12.71
N ALA A 351 16.91 -10.97 13.54
CA ALA A 351 16.49 -12.29 13.96
C ALA A 351 15.17 -12.26 14.75
N HIS A 352 14.97 -11.25 15.59
CA HIS A 352 13.68 -11.02 16.26
C HIS A 352 12.56 -10.80 15.24
N TRP A 353 12.73 -9.87 14.29
CA TRP A 353 11.75 -9.59 13.26
C TRP A 353 11.42 -10.80 12.38
N GLU A 354 12.44 -11.59 11.99
CA GLU A 354 12.23 -12.83 11.23
C GLU A 354 11.38 -13.83 12.02
N GLY A 355 11.53 -13.88 13.35
CA GLY A 355 10.72 -14.69 14.25
C GLY A 355 9.24 -14.30 14.23
N LEU A 356 8.91 -13.03 14.04
CA LEU A 356 7.53 -12.52 13.97
C LEU A 356 6.75 -13.09 12.78
N ARG A 357 7.44 -13.55 11.73
CA ARG A 357 6.79 -14.18 10.56
C ARG A 357 6.02 -15.43 10.92
N ALA A 358 6.40 -16.15 11.99
CA ALA A 358 5.78 -17.42 12.39
C ALA A 358 4.26 -17.30 12.64
N CYS A 359 3.77 -16.13 13.07
CA CYS A 359 2.34 -15.92 13.29
C CYS A 359 1.62 -15.21 12.15
N THR A 360 2.27 -14.95 11.01
CA THR A 360 1.66 -14.20 9.91
C THR A 360 0.94 -15.06 8.87
N GLY A 361 1.38 -16.29 8.66
CA GLY A 361 0.97 -17.15 7.55
C GLY A 361 1.65 -16.81 6.22
N LEU A 362 2.62 -15.88 6.21
CA LEU A 362 3.38 -15.48 5.02
C LEU A 362 4.59 -16.41 4.80
N ARG A 363 5.00 -16.53 3.53
CA ARG A 363 6.25 -17.20 3.14
C ARG A 363 7.44 -16.22 3.24
N PRO A 364 8.65 -16.70 3.40
CA PRO A 364 9.86 -15.88 3.32
C PRO A 364 10.00 -15.13 2.00
#